data_d14e98b7b8af11dd336aa341819494d3
#
_entry.id   d14e98b7b8af11dd336aa341819494d3
#
_cell.length_a   1.000
_cell.length_b   1.000
_cell.length_c   1.000
_cell.angle_alpha   90.00
_cell.angle_beta   90.00
_cell.angle_gamma   90.00
#
_symmetry.space_group_name_H-M   'P 1'
#
loop_
_entity.id
_entity.type
_entity.pdbx_description
1 polymer ?
#
loop_
_entity_poly.entity_id
_entity_poly.type
_entity_poly.pdbx_seq_one_letter_code
_entity_poly.pdbx_strand_id
1 'polypeptide(L)'
;MEKSEIKGFIAKRCAKELKNGDVVNLGIGLPTLIPNYLPEGVEVIIHAELGIVSAGVSPKEGDANYDPYHVVDAGGNPSSVAYGGGFIDSATNFGLIRGGHVDACFLGALEVDAEGNLANWIIPGKKMPGMGGAMDLCVGAKHCIVCMEHTAKGNPKIFEKCRLPLTASHCVNKIITEMCVFEVTKDGLLMTEINPESVSYTHLRAHETTLHLV
;
A
#
# COMPACT_ATOMS: atom_id res chain seq x y z
N MET A 1 -16.72 4.27 13.51
CA MET A 1 -16.23 3.00 12.91
C MET A 1 -15.48 2.19 13.96
N GLU A 2 -15.80 0.92 14.11
CA GLU A 2 -15.09 0.01 15.02
C GLU A 2 -13.65 -0.21 14.52
N LYS A 3 -12.69 -0.29 15.46
CA LYS A 3 -11.27 -0.43 15.12
C LYS A 3 -10.95 -1.67 14.28
N SER A 4 -11.71 -2.73 14.44
CA SER A 4 -11.61 -3.97 13.66
C SER A 4 -12.02 -3.79 12.19
N GLU A 5 -12.86 -2.81 11.88
CA GLU A 5 -13.41 -2.55 10.55
C GLU A 5 -12.54 -1.60 9.72
N ILE A 6 -11.69 -0.80 10.38
CA ILE A 6 -10.89 0.27 9.74
C ILE A 6 -10.08 -0.27 8.56
N LYS A 7 -9.36 -1.37 8.76
CA LYS A 7 -8.51 -1.95 7.70
C LYS A 7 -9.32 -2.41 6.49
N GLY A 8 -10.46 -3.06 6.72
CA GLY A 8 -11.38 -3.48 5.67
C GLY A 8 -11.97 -2.29 4.91
N PHE A 9 -12.32 -1.22 5.62
CA PHE A 9 -12.83 0.01 5.02
C PHE A 9 -11.79 0.66 4.09
N ILE A 10 -10.53 0.81 4.55
CA ILE A 10 -9.44 1.35 3.74
C ILE A 10 -9.19 0.44 2.52
N ALA A 11 -9.08 -0.88 2.73
CA ALA A 11 -8.85 -1.84 1.65
C ALA A 11 -9.96 -1.79 0.58
N LYS A 12 -11.22 -1.69 1.01
CA LYS A 12 -12.37 -1.51 0.11
C LYS A 12 -12.30 -0.21 -0.70
N ARG A 13 -11.80 0.87 -0.08
CA ARG A 13 -11.59 2.12 -0.81
C ARG A 13 -10.44 2.00 -1.81
N CYS A 14 -9.32 1.36 -1.41
CA CYS A 14 -8.17 1.12 -2.28
C CYS A 14 -8.54 0.28 -3.51
N ALA A 15 -9.39 -0.74 -3.35
CA ALA A 15 -9.83 -1.59 -4.46
C ALA A 15 -10.50 -0.82 -5.60
N LYS A 16 -11.08 0.36 -5.33
CA LYS A 16 -11.68 1.22 -6.36
C LYS A 16 -10.66 1.91 -7.28
N GLU A 17 -9.38 1.94 -6.90
CA GLU A 17 -8.32 2.48 -7.75
C GLU A 17 -7.91 1.52 -8.86
N LEU A 18 -8.28 0.24 -8.74
CA LEU A 18 -7.83 -0.83 -9.62
C LEU A 18 -8.78 -1.05 -10.79
N LYS A 19 -8.20 -1.41 -11.92
CA LYS A 19 -8.89 -1.74 -13.17
C LYS A 19 -8.62 -3.18 -13.54
N ASN A 20 -9.48 -3.73 -14.39
CA ASN A 20 -9.30 -5.07 -14.92
C ASN A 20 -7.98 -5.20 -15.68
N GLY A 21 -7.18 -6.20 -15.33
CA GLY A 21 -5.87 -6.48 -15.95
C GLY A 21 -4.69 -5.71 -15.35
N ASP A 22 -4.89 -4.85 -14.35
CA ASP A 22 -3.78 -4.16 -13.68
C ASP A 22 -2.81 -5.15 -13.02
N VAL A 23 -1.53 -4.91 -13.16
CA VAL A 23 -0.45 -5.59 -12.42
C VAL A 23 -0.20 -4.83 -11.13
N VAL A 24 -0.42 -5.50 -9.99
CA VAL A 24 -0.49 -4.85 -8.68
C VAL A 24 0.47 -5.50 -7.69
N ASN A 25 1.28 -4.69 -7.01
CA ASN A 25 2.05 -5.15 -5.85
C ASN A 25 1.41 -4.67 -4.55
N LEU A 26 1.31 -5.56 -3.58
CA LEU A 26 0.65 -5.33 -2.29
C LEU A 26 1.66 -5.47 -1.15
N GLY A 27 1.93 -4.37 -0.46
CA GLY A 27 2.73 -4.36 0.77
C GLY A 27 2.11 -5.22 1.88
N ILE A 28 2.92 -5.61 2.83
CA ILE A 28 2.54 -6.48 3.95
C ILE A 28 1.48 -5.80 4.82
N GLY A 29 0.49 -6.56 5.26
CA GLY A 29 -0.53 -6.14 6.22
C GLY A 29 -1.81 -5.62 5.56
N LEU A 30 -2.19 -4.36 5.76
CA LEU A 30 -3.44 -3.81 5.24
C LEU A 30 -3.60 -3.98 3.71
N PRO A 31 -2.58 -3.71 2.89
CA PRO A 31 -2.69 -3.87 1.44
C PRO A 31 -3.12 -5.26 0.99
N THR A 32 -2.72 -6.31 1.69
CA THR A 32 -3.08 -7.70 1.32
C THR A 32 -4.57 -8.02 1.43
N LEU A 33 -5.35 -7.12 2.03
CA LEU A 33 -6.81 -7.25 2.10
C LEU A 33 -7.52 -6.73 0.84
N ILE A 34 -6.85 -5.93 0.01
CA ILE A 34 -7.44 -5.25 -1.16
C ILE A 34 -8.13 -6.22 -2.12
N PRO A 35 -7.55 -7.39 -2.46
CA PRO A 35 -8.16 -8.34 -3.39
C PRO A 35 -9.54 -8.85 -2.96
N ASN A 36 -9.83 -8.85 -1.65
CA ASN A 36 -11.11 -9.29 -1.12
C ASN A 36 -12.27 -8.31 -1.41
N TYR A 37 -11.96 -7.12 -1.92
CA TYR A 37 -12.92 -6.03 -2.13
C TYR A 37 -12.94 -5.51 -3.57
N LEU A 38 -12.34 -6.24 -4.51
CA LEU A 38 -12.36 -5.87 -5.92
C LEU A 38 -13.81 -5.76 -6.42
N PRO A 39 -14.13 -4.75 -7.25
CA PRO A 39 -15.43 -4.66 -7.89
C PRO A 39 -15.72 -5.90 -8.76
N GLU A 40 -17.00 -6.21 -8.93
CA GLU A 40 -17.41 -7.31 -9.80
C GLU A 40 -16.86 -7.13 -11.23
N GLY A 41 -16.27 -8.19 -11.77
CA GLY A 41 -15.67 -8.18 -13.11
C GLY A 41 -14.26 -7.56 -13.19
N VAL A 42 -13.70 -7.11 -12.07
CA VAL A 42 -12.31 -6.63 -12.01
C VAL A 42 -11.41 -7.77 -11.53
N GLU A 43 -10.52 -8.19 -12.39
CA GLU A 43 -9.46 -9.16 -12.09
C GLU A 43 -8.10 -8.45 -12.20
N VAL A 44 -7.21 -8.68 -11.25
CA VAL A 44 -5.87 -8.08 -11.21
C VAL A 44 -4.80 -9.16 -11.18
N ILE A 45 -3.61 -8.85 -11.70
CA ILE A 45 -2.45 -9.72 -11.65
C ILE A 45 -1.64 -9.32 -10.42
N ILE A 46 -1.68 -10.13 -9.36
CA ILE A 46 -0.91 -9.86 -8.15
C ILE A 46 0.54 -10.25 -8.37
N HIS A 47 1.41 -9.27 -8.33
CA HIS A 47 2.85 -9.41 -8.43
C HIS A 47 3.44 -9.46 -7.01
N ALA A 48 4.27 -10.45 -6.72
CA ALA A 48 5.03 -10.53 -5.47
C ALA A 48 6.53 -10.53 -5.79
N GLU A 49 7.25 -9.54 -5.28
CA GLU A 49 8.65 -9.24 -5.64
C GLU A 49 9.65 -10.36 -5.33
N LEU A 50 9.25 -11.35 -4.51
CA LEU A 50 10.03 -12.55 -4.28
C LEU A 50 10.23 -13.43 -5.52
N GLY A 51 9.33 -13.32 -6.51
CA GLY A 51 9.40 -14.14 -7.72
C GLY A 51 8.08 -14.79 -8.13
N ILE A 52 6.93 -14.28 -7.67
CA ILE A 52 5.62 -14.77 -8.09
C ILE A 52 4.95 -13.73 -8.99
N VAL A 53 4.59 -14.12 -10.19
CA VAL A 53 3.72 -13.36 -11.09
C VAL A 53 2.37 -14.04 -11.13
N SER A 54 1.31 -13.28 -10.90
CA SER A 54 -0.06 -13.77 -10.72
C SER A 54 -0.19 -14.68 -9.49
N ALA A 55 0.09 -14.10 -8.30
CA ALA A 55 -0.14 -14.79 -7.05
C ALA A 55 -1.62 -15.14 -6.90
N GLY A 56 -1.87 -16.38 -6.49
CA GLY A 56 -3.20 -16.93 -6.27
C GLY A 56 -3.68 -16.77 -4.82
N VAL A 57 -4.73 -17.48 -4.50
CA VAL A 57 -5.29 -17.53 -3.14
C VAL A 57 -4.27 -18.17 -2.20
N SER A 58 -4.05 -17.57 -1.03
CA SER A 58 -3.21 -18.14 0.02
C SER A 58 -3.81 -19.47 0.51
N PRO A 59 -3.10 -20.60 0.34
CA PRO A 59 -3.60 -21.90 0.78
C PRO A 59 -3.59 -21.98 2.31
N LYS A 60 -4.50 -22.77 2.85
CA LYS A 60 -4.63 -23.03 4.29
C LYS A 60 -4.10 -24.42 4.62
N GLU A 61 -3.77 -24.63 5.89
CA GLU A 61 -3.44 -25.97 6.39
C GLU A 61 -4.55 -26.98 6.03
N GLY A 62 -4.14 -28.07 5.38
CA GLY A 62 -5.04 -29.11 4.84
C GLY A 62 -5.34 -28.98 3.35
N ASP A 63 -5.03 -27.87 2.71
CA ASP A 63 -5.14 -27.75 1.25
C ASP A 63 -4.01 -28.53 0.56
N ALA A 64 -4.31 -29.14 -0.61
CA ALA A 64 -3.35 -29.97 -1.33
C ALA A 64 -2.09 -29.21 -1.80
N ASN A 65 -2.17 -27.90 -1.95
CA ASN A 65 -1.09 -27.00 -2.35
C ASN A 65 -0.50 -26.19 -1.19
N TYR A 66 -0.80 -26.56 0.06
CA TYR A 66 -0.25 -25.89 1.23
C TYR A 66 1.22 -26.24 1.43
N ASP A 67 2.12 -25.27 1.22
CA ASP A 67 3.55 -25.39 1.49
C ASP A 67 4.05 -24.12 2.18
N PRO A 68 4.05 -24.10 3.53
CA PRO A 68 4.42 -22.92 4.30
C PRO A 68 5.94 -22.66 4.35
N TYR A 69 6.75 -23.55 3.77
CA TYR A 69 8.20 -23.46 3.84
C TYR A 69 8.86 -23.06 2.52
N HIS A 70 8.26 -23.43 1.38
CA HIS A 70 8.90 -23.25 0.07
C HIS A 70 8.14 -22.31 -0.84
N VAL A 71 6.81 -22.18 -0.67
CA VAL A 71 5.97 -21.31 -1.50
C VAL A 71 5.31 -20.27 -0.61
N VAL A 72 6.00 -19.14 -0.45
CA VAL A 72 5.56 -18.05 0.44
C VAL A 72 5.51 -16.71 -0.30
N ASP A 73 4.68 -15.78 0.20
CA ASP A 73 4.66 -14.40 -0.23
C ASP A 73 5.78 -13.57 0.44
N ALA A 74 5.88 -12.28 0.10
CA ALA A 74 6.86 -11.37 0.68
C ALA A 74 6.70 -11.17 2.21
N GLY A 75 5.56 -11.52 2.76
CA GLY A 75 5.28 -11.51 4.21
C GLY A 75 5.63 -12.80 4.91
N GLY A 76 6.09 -13.84 4.17
CA GLY A 76 6.36 -15.18 4.69
C GLY A 76 5.11 -16.02 4.92
N ASN A 77 3.97 -15.63 4.36
CA ASN A 77 2.74 -16.42 4.43
C ASN A 77 2.68 -17.42 3.26
N PRO A 78 2.07 -18.60 3.44
CA PRO A 78 1.83 -19.54 2.36
C PRO A 78 1.17 -18.85 1.16
N SER A 79 1.68 -19.12 -0.03
CA SER A 79 1.19 -18.51 -1.26
C SER A 79 0.93 -19.57 -2.33
N SER A 80 0.32 -19.17 -3.42
CA SER A 80 0.12 -20.01 -4.59
C SER A 80 0.27 -19.17 -5.86
N VAL A 81 0.24 -19.84 -7.01
CA VAL A 81 0.23 -19.19 -8.32
C VAL A 81 -1.14 -19.42 -8.95
N ALA A 82 -1.78 -18.36 -9.42
CA ALA A 82 -3.03 -18.44 -10.15
C ALA A 82 -2.80 -19.03 -11.56
N TYR A 83 -3.87 -19.50 -12.20
CA TYR A 83 -3.81 -20.01 -13.57
C TYR A 83 -3.22 -18.95 -14.52
N GLY A 84 -2.25 -19.35 -15.33
CA GLY A 84 -1.52 -18.45 -16.22
C GLY A 84 -0.37 -17.67 -15.57
N GLY A 85 -0.19 -17.79 -14.26
CA GLY A 85 0.94 -17.23 -13.54
C GLY A 85 2.18 -18.13 -13.54
N GLY A 86 3.23 -17.72 -12.85
CA GLY A 86 4.47 -18.48 -12.77
C GLY A 86 5.45 -17.97 -11.73
N PHE A 87 6.49 -18.77 -11.51
CA PHE A 87 7.65 -18.40 -10.71
C PHE A 87 8.75 -17.90 -11.62
N ILE A 88 9.38 -16.80 -11.22
CA ILE A 88 10.54 -16.22 -11.91
C ILE A 88 11.63 -15.89 -10.88
N ASP A 89 12.86 -15.76 -11.33
CA ASP A 89 13.95 -15.33 -10.45
C ASP A 89 13.80 -13.88 -10.00
N SER A 90 14.41 -13.53 -8.88
CA SER A 90 14.27 -12.21 -8.27
C SER A 90 14.82 -11.09 -9.16
N ALA A 91 15.87 -11.33 -9.94
CA ALA A 91 16.45 -10.30 -10.83
C ALA A 91 15.45 -9.94 -11.93
N THR A 92 14.84 -10.94 -12.58
CA THR A 92 13.78 -10.75 -13.57
C THR A 92 12.58 -10.03 -12.94
N ASN A 93 12.21 -10.45 -11.74
CA ASN A 93 11.04 -9.91 -11.04
C ASN A 93 11.22 -8.42 -10.67
N PHE A 94 12.36 -8.04 -10.11
CA PHE A 94 12.71 -6.62 -9.92
C PHE A 94 12.86 -5.87 -11.24
N GLY A 95 13.28 -6.56 -12.31
CA GLY A 95 13.27 -6.02 -13.67
C GLY A 95 11.89 -5.59 -14.16
N LEU A 96 10.84 -6.34 -13.80
CA LEU A 96 9.43 -5.94 -14.08
C LEU A 96 9.07 -4.64 -13.37
N ILE A 97 9.45 -4.50 -12.10
CA ILE A 97 9.18 -3.28 -11.32
C ILE A 97 9.91 -2.10 -11.97
N ARG A 98 11.24 -2.20 -12.14
CA ARG A 98 12.10 -1.14 -12.68
C ARG A 98 11.77 -0.79 -14.14
N GLY A 99 11.23 -1.76 -14.87
CA GLY A 99 10.76 -1.57 -16.25
C GLY A 99 9.40 -0.90 -16.38
N GLY A 100 8.73 -0.54 -15.25
CA GLY A 100 7.43 0.11 -15.27
C GLY A 100 6.26 -0.83 -15.63
N HIS A 101 6.41 -2.13 -15.41
CA HIS A 101 5.37 -3.12 -15.72
C HIS A 101 4.39 -3.35 -14.55
N VAL A 102 4.59 -2.71 -13.41
CA VAL A 102 3.67 -2.70 -12.27
C VAL A 102 2.79 -1.45 -12.36
N ASP A 103 1.47 -1.63 -12.52
CA ASP A 103 0.53 -0.51 -12.68
C ASP A 103 0.30 0.22 -11.37
N ALA A 104 0.18 -0.49 -10.26
CA ALA A 104 0.03 0.11 -8.95
C ALA A 104 0.75 -0.68 -7.86
N CYS A 105 1.37 0.02 -6.92
CA CYS A 105 1.79 -0.54 -5.65
C CYS A 105 1.04 0.11 -4.48
N PHE A 106 0.61 -0.72 -3.53
CA PHE A 106 -0.04 -0.25 -2.30
C PHE A 106 0.88 -0.51 -1.12
N LEU A 107 1.29 0.54 -0.44
CA LEU A 107 2.25 0.45 0.65
C LEU A 107 1.70 1.06 1.94
N GLY A 108 2.05 0.47 3.07
CA GLY A 108 1.88 1.11 4.36
C GLY A 108 2.96 2.17 4.60
N ALA A 109 2.65 3.17 5.44
CA ALA A 109 3.63 4.17 5.84
C ALA A 109 3.73 4.30 7.35
N LEU A 110 4.93 4.68 7.82
CA LEU A 110 5.14 5.25 9.15
C LEU A 110 4.85 6.76 9.09
N GLU A 111 5.42 7.43 8.09
CA GLU A 111 5.16 8.83 7.76
C GLU A 111 5.07 9.00 6.24
N VAL A 112 4.24 9.94 5.81
CA VAL A 112 4.15 10.44 4.43
C VAL A 112 3.98 11.96 4.51
N ASP A 113 4.46 12.70 3.51
CA ASP A 113 4.38 14.15 3.56
C ASP A 113 3.74 14.79 2.31
N ALA A 114 3.61 16.12 2.39
CA ALA A 114 2.96 16.93 1.37
C ALA A 114 3.66 16.90 0.00
N GLU A 115 4.94 16.55 -0.03
CA GLU A 115 5.72 16.41 -1.27
C GLU A 115 5.68 14.98 -1.85
N GLY A 116 4.95 14.05 -1.20
CA GLY A 116 4.89 12.65 -1.60
C GLY A 116 6.13 11.85 -1.22
N ASN A 117 6.87 12.29 -0.21
CA ASN A 117 7.96 11.51 0.36
C ASN A 117 7.40 10.41 1.25
N LEU A 118 7.98 9.20 1.19
CA LEU A 118 7.56 8.05 1.97
C LEU A 118 8.65 7.62 2.95
N ALA A 119 8.27 7.42 4.21
CA ALA A 119 9.09 6.78 5.24
C ALA A 119 8.33 5.58 5.82
N ASN A 120 8.83 4.35 5.59
CA ASN A 120 8.14 3.14 6.05
C ASN A 120 9.06 2.01 6.52
N TRP A 121 10.37 2.25 6.70
CA TRP A 121 11.32 1.16 6.92
C TRP A 121 12.05 1.20 8.28
N ILE A 122 12.14 2.36 8.94
CA ILE A 122 12.87 2.50 10.19
C ILE A 122 12.25 3.55 11.11
N ILE A 123 12.27 3.25 12.39
CA ILE A 123 12.13 4.24 13.46
C ILE A 123 13.45 4.21 14.25
N PRO A 124 14.27 5.28 14.24
CA PRO A 124 15.55 5.31 14.94
C PRO A 124 15.41 4.88 16.40
N GLY A 125 16.34 4.05 16.87
CA GLY A 125 16.32 3.50 18.22
C GLY A 125 15.34 2.35 18.47
N LYS A 126 14.61 1.90 17.43
CA LYS A 126 13.70 0.75 17.48
C LYS A 126 14.13 -0.31 16.47
N LYS A 127 13.37 -1.43 16.41
CA LYS A 127 13.57 -2.48 15.43
C LYS A 127 13.52 -1.92 14.00
N MET A 128 14.51 -2.28 13.18
CA MET A 128 14.56 -1.98 11.75
C MET A 128 14.11 -3.22 10.97
N PRO A 129 12.90 -3.23 10.40
CA PRO A 129 12.47 -4.34 9.55
C PRO A 129 13.21 -4.39 8.20
N GLY A 130 13.85 -3.29 7.80
CA GLY A 130 14.39 -3.11 6.45
C GLY A 130 13.32 -2.62 5.47
N MET A 131 13.74 -2.14 4.30
CA MET A 131 12.79 -1.63 3.31
C MET A 131 12.32 -2.68 2.28
N GLY A 132 12.99 -3.84 2.22
CA GLY A 132 12.66 -4.87 1.21
C GLY A 132 12.64 -4.29 -0.20
N GLY A 133 11.63 -4.61 -0.98
CA GLY A 133 11.40 -4.08 -2.34
C GLY A 133 10.77 -2.69 -2.39
N ALA A 134 10.50 -2.03 -1.26
CA ALA A 134 9.70 -0.81 -1.25
C ALA A 134 10.31 0.34 -2.06
N MET A 135 11.64 0.49 -2.07
CA MET A 135 12.30 1.53 -2.88
C MET A 135 12.07 1.34 -4.37
N ASP A 136 12.25 0.11 -4.85
CA ASP A 136 12.03 -0.23 -6.25
C ASP A 136 10.55 -0.05 -6.64
N LEU A 137 9.63 -0.47 -5.78
CA LEU A 137 8.19 -0.31 -5.98
C LEU A 137 7.79 1.16 -6.05
N CYS A 138 8.30 1.99 -5.13
CA CYS A 138 8.03 3.42 -5.10
C CYS A 138 8.45 4.14 -6.37
N VAL A 139 9.56 3.72 -6.99
CA VAL A 139 10.14 4.39 -8.16
C VAL A 139 9.69 3.75 -9.46
N GLY A 140 9.47 2.44 -9.46
CA GLY A 140 9.22 1.67 -10.68
C GLY A 140 7.74 1.44 -10.99
N ALA A 141 6.85 1.43 -9.99
CA ALA A 141 5.42 1.31 -10.25
C ALA A 141 4.87 2.60 -10.87
N LYS A 142 3.86 2.49 -11.75
CA LYS A 142 3.22 3.67 -12.37
C LYS A 142 2.47 4.52 -11.34
N HIS A 143 1.88 3.87 -10.34
CA HIS A 143 1.19 4.52 -9.23
C HIS A 143 1.63 3.93 -7.89
N CYS A 144 2.21 4.77 -7.03
CA CYS A 144 2.49 4.44 -5.64
C CYS A 144 1.40 5.02 -4.75
N ILE A 145 0.62 4.15 -4.12
CA ILE A 145 -0.52 4.52 -3.27
C ILE A 145 -0.20 4.12 -1.82
N VAL A 146 -0.21 5.09 -0.94
CA VAL A 146 -0.10 4.83 0.50
C VAL A 146 -1.48 4.52 1.06
N CYS A 147 -1.62 3.37 1.72
CA CYS A 147 -2.84 3.01 2.44
C CYS A 147 -2.53 2.67 3.90
N MET A 148 -3.14 3.41 4.83
CA MET A 148 -2.81 3.34 6.24
C MET A 148 -3.91 3.95 7.11
N GLU A 149 -3.92 3.60 8.40
CA GLU A 149 -4.70 4.37 9.38
C GLU A 149 -4.16 5.80 9.43
N HIS A 150 -5.07 6.77 9.53
CA HIS A 150 -4.73 8.21 9.51
C HIS A 150 -3.80 8.61 10.64
N THR A 151 -3.95 7.97 11.79
CA THR A 151 -3.12 8.21 12.98
C THR A 151 -2.55 6.91 13.52
N ALA A 152 -1.47 7.01 14.29
CA ALA A 152 -0.91 5.90 15.07
C ALA A 152 -0.97 6.25 16.55
N LYS A 153 -1.86 5.58 17.33
CA LYS A 153 -2.08 5.88 18.75
C LYS A 153 -2.36 7.36 19.01
N GLY A 154 -3.17 7.98 18.13
CA GLY A 154 -3.52 9.39 18.21
C GLY A 154 -2.45 10.36 17.67
N ASN A 155 -1.30 9.87 17.20
CA ASN A 155 -0.29 10.72 16.58
C ASN A 155 -0.50 10.76 15.06
N PRO A 156 -0.32 11.92 14.40
CA PRO A 156 -0.43 12.05 12.95
C PRO A 156 0.64 11.22 12.25
N LYS A 157 0.32 10.77 11.03
CA LYS A 157 1.24 10.07 10.12
C LYS A 157 1.44 10.83 8.80
N ILE A 158 0.60 11.83 8.55
CA ILE A 158 0.70 12.74 7.42
C ILE A 158 1.29 14.04 7.93
N PHE A 159 2.35 14.53 7.29
CA PHE A 159 3.12 15.69 7.71
C PHE A 159 3.35 16.67 6.56
N GLU A 160 3.71 17.88 6.87
CA GLU A 160 4.25 18.82 5.89
C GLU A 160 5.59 18.30 5.34
N LYS A 161 6.43 17.75 6.22
CA LYS A 161 7.71 17.12 5.87
C LYS A 161 7.98 15.92 6.77
N CYS A 162 8.38 14.80 6.18
CA CYS A 162 8.78 13.60 6.91
C CYS A 162 9.94 13.87 7.85
N ARG A 163 9.89 13.28 9.04
CA ARG A 163 10.92 13.37 10.08
C ARG A 163 11.76 12.11 10.18
N LEU A 164 11.18 10.98 9.74
CA LEU A 164 11.86 9.69 9.67
C LEU A 164 12.70 9.58 8.39
N PRO A 165 13.74 8.72 8.39
CA PRO A 165 14.52 8.43 7.20
C PRO A 165 13.62 7.94 6.07
N LEU A 166 13.74 8.57 4.91
CA LEU A 166 12.91 8.27 3.76
C LEU A 166 13.21 6.89 3.17
N THR A 167 12.18 6.24 2.67
CA THR A 167 12.25 5.09 1.77
C THR A 167 12.47 5.56 0.35
N ALA A 168 11.69 6.55 -0.08
CA ALA A 168 11.83 7.21 -1.38
C ALA A 168 11.24 8.63 -1.31
N SER A 169 11.70 9.51 -2.20
CA SER A 169 11.24 10.88 -2.31
C SER A 169 10.35 11.07 -3.54
N HIS A 170 9.34 11.95 -3.41
CA HIS A 170 8.43 12.34 -4.50
C HIS A 170 7.82 11.15 -5.27
N CYS A 171 7.50 10.06 -4.55
CA CYS A 171 7.05 8.82 -5.16
C CYS A 171 5.56 8.54 -4.97
N VAL A 172 4.97 9.09 -3.90
CA VAL A 172 3.56 8.83 -3.57
C VAL A 172 2.65 9.68 -4.44
N ASN A 173 1.68 9.03 -5.10
CA ASN A 173 0.66 9.69 -5.91
C ASN A 173 -0.63 9.96 -5.12
N LYS A 174 -0.98 9.02 -4.22
CA LYS A 174 -2.24 9.07 -3.48
C LYS A 174 -2.08 8.51 -2.07
N ILE A 175 -2.82 9.09 -1.11
CA ILE A 175 -2.85 8.64 0.27
C ILE A 175 -4.31 8.31 0.62
N ILE A 176 -4.58 7.08 1.03
CA ILE A 176 -5.91 6.59 1.38
C ILE A 176 -5.92 6.18 2.85
N THR A 177 -6.80 6.80 3.61
CA THR A 177 -7.01 6.50 5.03
C THR A 177 -8.50 6.22 5.31
N GLU A 178 -8.83 5.85 6.54
CA GLU A 178 -10.24 5.73 6.96
C GLU A 178 -10.96 7.08 7.02
N MET A 179 -10.23 8.19 7.08
CA MET A 179 -10.81 9.52 7.21
C MET A 179 -11.00 10.22 5.87
N CYS A 180 -10.03 10.08 4.98
CA CYS A 180 -9.99 10.86 3.74
C CYS A 180 -9.07 10.25 2.70
N VAL A 181 -9.15 10.76 1.48
CA VAL A 181 -8.24 10.49 0.37
C VAL A 181 -7.58 11.79 -0.05
N PHE A 182 -6.26 11.76 -0.20
CA PHE A 182 -5.48 12.84 -0.76
C PHE A 182 -4.82 12.40 -2.07
N GLU A 183 -4.79 13.31 -3.03
CA GLU A 183 -3.88 13.26 -4.17
C GLU A 183 -2.67 14.14 -3.89
N VAL A 184 -1.48 13.62 -4.19
CA VAL A 184 -0.24 14.41 -4.11
C VAL A 184 -0.11 15.20 -5.40
N THR A 185 -0.07 16.52 -5.28
CA THR A 185 0.07 17.44 -6.41
C THR A 185 1.35 18.25 -6.28
N LYS A 186 1.72 18.99 -7.34
CA LYS A 186 2.85 19.93 -7.29
C LYS A 186 2.68 21.04 -6.25
N ASP A 187 1.43 21.34 -5.86
CA ASP A 187 1.08 22.41 -4.94
C ASP A 187 0.82 21.88 -3.51
N GLY A 188 1.03 20.57 -3.27
CA GLY A 188 0.82 19.88 -2.00
C GLY A 188 -0.28 18.82 -2.06
N LEU A 189 -0.90 18.52 -0.92
CA LEU A 189 -1.94 17.51 -0.80
C LEU A 189 -3.31 18.11 -1.13
N LEU A 190 -3.97 17.56 -2.16
CA LEU A 190 -5.36 17.86 -2.49
C LEU A 190 -6.26 16.80 -1.87
N MET A 191 -7.11 17.18 -0.92
CA MET A 191 -8.13 16.28 -0.37
C MET A 191 -9.27 16.11 -1.37
N THR A 192 -9.43 14.88 -1.91
CA THR A 192 -10.43 14.56 -2.92
C THR A 192 -11.67 13.88 -2.35
N GLU A 193 -11.52 13.21 -1.21
CA GLU A 193 -12.63 12.53 -0.53
C GLU A 193 -12.52 12.67 0.98
N ILE A 194 -13.67 12.74 1.64
CA ILE A 194 -13.77 12.74 3.09
C ILE A 194 -14.81 11.68 3.52
N ASN A 195 -14.48 10.92 4.57
CA ASN A 195 -15.43 10.01 5.19
C ASN A 195 -16.22 10.73 6.29
N PRO A 196 -17.50 11.05 6.08
CA PRO A 196 -18.30 11.83 7.03
C PRO A 196 -18.51 11.11 8.38
N GLU A 197 -18.40 9.78 8.41
CA GLU A 197 -18.56 9.00 9.65
C GLU A 197 -17.31 9.03 10.55
N SER A 198 -16.13 9.29 9.97
CA SER A 198 -14.85 9.27 10.67
C SER A 198 -14.37 10.65 11.09
N VAL A 199 -14.94 11.70 10.52
CA VAL A 199 -14.48 13.06 10.70
C VAL A 199 -15.52 13.86 11.48
N SER A 200 -15.23 14.13 12.77
CA SER A 200 -15.90 15.23 13.45
C SER A 200 -15.21 16.55 13.05
N TYR A 201 -15.99 17.61 12.91
CA TYR A 201 -15.51 18.97 12.55
C TYR A 201 -14.29 19.45 13.36
N THR A 202 -14.15 18.98 14.59
CA THR A 202 -13.01 19.28 15.46
C THR A 202 -11.70 18.64 15.00
N HIS A 203 -11.73 17.48 14.36
CA HIS A 203 -10.53 16.82 13.82
C HIS A 203 -10.02 17.50 12.54
N LEU A 204 -10.91 17.98 11.69
CA LEU A 204 -10.53 18.74 10.49
C LEU A 204 -9.76 20.00 10.88
N ARG A 205 -10.22 20.74 11.87
CA ARG A 205 -9.56 21.99 12.33
C ARG A 205 -8.16 21.79 12.92
N ALA A 206 -7.90 20.63 13.55
CA ALA A 206 -6.58 20.33 14.09
C ALA A 206 -5.53 20.04 12.99
N HIS A 207 -5.97 19.65 11.80
CA HIS A 207 -5.11 19.39 10.64
C HIS A 207 -5.05 20.58 9.66
N GLU A 208 -6.06 21.48 9.65
CA GLU A 208 -6.08 22.70 8.84
C GLU A 208 -4.95 23.66 9.17
N THR A 209 -4.40 23.60 10.38
CA THR A 209 -3.27 24.43 10.79
C THR A 209 -1.91 23.95 10.27
N THR A 210 -1.83 22.74 9.71
CA THR A 210 -0.58 22.12 9.25
C THR A 210 -0.55 21.84 7.74
N LEU A 211 -1.71 21.83 7.10
CA LEU A 211 -1.85 21.59 5.66
C LEU A 211 -2.59 22.80 5.06
N HIS A 212 -1.94 23.57 4.21
CA HIS A 212 -2.61 24.57 3.40
C HIS A 212 -3.59 23.80 2.47
N LEU A 213 -4.86 23.77 2.88
CA LEU A 213 -5.95 23.39 1.99
C LEU A 213 -6.12 24.52 0.97
N VAL A 214 -5.75 24.27 -0.27
CA VAL A 214 -6.09 25.13 -1.41
C VAL A 214 -7.44 24.68 -1.95
#